data_1b0217070cd0af12eabbeaf258704a58
#
_entry.id   1b0217070cd0af12eabbeaf258704a58
#
_cell.length_a   1.000
_cell.length_b   1.000
_cell.length_c   1.000
_cell.angle_alpha   90.00
_cell.angle_beta   90.00
_cell.angle_gamma   90.00
#
_symmetry.space_group_name_H-M   'P 1'
#
loop_
_entity.id
_entity.type
_entity.pdbx_description
1 polymer ?
#
loop_
_entity_poly.entity_id
_entity_poly.type
_entity_poly.pdbx_seq_one_letter_code
_entity_poly.pdbx_strand_id
1 'polypeptide(L)'
;MQVKGLGVSMAISRKAERELIRKAFLDKVSQFLAECGEEVLIVKSNEIAIPVVGCEGNEDFIVINFKVPTGANKGTEPYDGYALAEDYVHNLAEKERKAQAKAEEKARKIARDAEIRKKKAEIHDK
;
A
#
# COMPACT_ATOMS: atom_id res chain seq x y z
N MET A 1 12.01 -39.47 -3.07
CA MET A 1 12.27 -39.16 -2.51
C MET A 1 12.61 -38.99 -2.10
N GLN A 2 12.67 -38.86 -1.89
CA GLN A 2 12.95 -38.56 -1.21
C GLN A 2 13.24 -38.21 -0.63
N VAL A 3 13.31 -38.81 -0.65
CA VAL A 3 13.63 -38.47 0.15
C VAL A 3 14.10 -38.06 0.50
N LYS A 4 14.06 -38.20 0.51
CA LYS A 4 14.73 -37.84 1.02
C LYS A 4 15.14 -37.20 1.22
N GLY A 5 14.99 -37.02 1.10
CA GLY A 5 15.76 -36.47 1.41
C GLY A 5 15.68 -35.88 2.02
N LEU A 6 15.11 -35.97 2.21
CA LEU A 6 15.20 -35.54 3.20
C LEU A 6 15.99 -34.70 4.03
N GLY A 7 16.08 -34.76 4.69
CA GLY A 7 16.94 -34.06 5.60
C GLY A 7 17.89 -33.10 4.95
N VAL A 8 18.04 -33.26 3.71
CA VAL A 8 18.85 -32.34 2.89
C VAL A 8 18.31 -30.96 2.89
N SER A 9 16.98 -30.81 2.98
CA SER A 9 16.35 -29.50 3.00
C SER A 9 16.78 -28.66 4.20
N MET A 10 17.32 -29.29 5.21
CA MET A 10 17.84 -28.56 6.36
C MET A 10 19.06 -27.71 6.03
N ALA A 11 19.68 -27.99 4.88
CA ALA A 11 20.83 -27.22 4.45
C ALA A 11 20.45 -25.85 3.89
N ILE A 12 19.19 -25.60 3.63
CA ILE A 12 18.75 -24.34 3.08
C ILE A 12 18.76 -23.26 4.17
N SER A 13 19.50 -22.21 3.95
CA SER A 13 19.50 -21.09 4.88
C SER A 13 18.19 -20.29 4.80
N ARG A 14 17.91 -19.51 5.83
CA ARG A 14 16.74 -18.64 5.79
C ARG A 14 16.81 -17.65 4.64
N LYS A 15 17.99 -17.20 4.32
CA LYS A 15 18.18 -16.29 3.19
C LYS A 15 17.78 -16.96 1.87
N ALA A 16 18.25 -18.19 1.66
CA ALA A 16 17.90 -18.94 0.46
C ALA A 16 16.41 -19.23 0.39
N GLU A 17 15.81 -19.58 1.52
CA GLU A 17 14.38 -19.82 1.60
C GLU A 17 13.58 -18.57 1.20
N ARG A 18 13.97 -17.41 1.71
CA ARG A 18 13.30 -16.16 1.35
C ARG A 18 13.44 -15.83 -0.12
N GLU A 19 14.59 -16.12 -0.70
CA GLU A 19 14.80 -15.91 -2.12
C GLU A 19 13.90 -16.80 -2.97
N LEU A 20 13.73 -18.06 -2.56
CA LEU A 20 12.84 -18.98 -3.25
C LEU A 20 11.39 -18.50 -3.18
N ILE A 21 10.94 -18.10 -2.02
CA ILE A 21 9.59 -17.58 -1.84
C ILE A 21 9.37 -16.35 -2.73
N ARG A 22 10.31 -15.44 -2.70
CA ARG A 22 10.23 -14.19 -3.47
C ARG A 22 10.14 -14.48 -4.96
N LYS A 23 11.00 -15.36 -5.46
CA LYS A 23 11.02 -15.73 -6.87
C LYS A 23 9.72 -16.43 -7.27
N ALA A 24 9.24 -17.34 -6.43
CA ALA A 24 8.02 -18.07 -6.72
C ALA A 24 6.83 -17.10 -6.86
N PHE A 25 6.73 -16.11 -6.00
CA PHE A 25 5.66 -15.14 -6.09
C PHE A 25 5.84 -14.17 -7.24
N LEU A 26 7.07 -13.79 -7.55
CA LEU A 26 7.34 -12.97 -8.72
C LEU A 26 6.84 -13.66 -9.97
N ASP A 27 7.18 -14.95 -10.13
CA ASP A 27 6.75 -15.73 -11.29
C ASP A 27 5.22 -15.88 -11.32
N LYS A 28 4.62 -16.15 -10.17
CA LYS A 28 3.18 -16.34 -10.06
C LYS A 28 2.41 -15.08 -10.43
N VAL A 29 2.83 -13.95 -9.89
CA VAL A 29 2.17 -12.67 -10.17
C VAL A 29 2.41 -12.25 -11.62
N SER A 30 3.63 -12.44 -12.12
CA SER A 30 3.94 -12.13 -13.50
C SER A 30 3.06 -12.92 -14.47
N GLN A 31 2.91 -14.22 -14.20
CA GLN A 31 2.07 -15.08 -15.03
C GLN A 31 0.61 -14.66 -14.95
N PHE A 32 0.11 -14.37 -13.76
CA PHE A 32 -1.26 -13.94 -13.58
C PHE A 32 -1.54 -12.64 -14.36
N LEU A 33 -0.65 -11.67 -14.26
CA LEU A 33 -0.82 -10.40 -14.96
C LEU A 33 -0.73 -10.58 -16.47
N ALA A 34 0.17 -11.44 -16.93
CA ALA A 34 0.26 -11.76 -18.36
C ALA A 34 -1.03 -12.39 -18.87
N GLU A 35 -1.63 -13.25 -18.08
CA GLU A 35 -2.93 -13.86 -18.43
C GLU A 35 -4.05 -12.83 -18.47
N CYS A 36 -3.92 -11.76 -17.71
CA CYS A 36 -4.86 -10.66 -17.72
C CYS A 36 -4.63 -9.69 -18.89
N GLY A 37 -3.62 -9.95 -19.70
CA GLY A 37 -3.33 -9.12 -20.86
C GLY A 37 -2.31 -8.02 -20.61
N GLU A 38 -1.68 -8.01 -19.46
CA GLU A 38 -0.67 -7.00 -19.14
C GLU A 38 0.71 -7.41 -19.63
N GLU A 39 1.48 -6.45 -20.05
CA GLU A 39 2.87 -6.68 -20.37
C GLU A 39 3.67 -6.61 -19.08
N VAL A 40 4.48 -7.63 -18.81
CA VAL A 40 5.24 -7.69 -17.56
C VAL A 40 6.72 -7.71 -17.91
N LEU A 41 7.45 -6.74 -17.37
CA LEU A 41 8.90 -6.62 -17.56
C LEU A 41 9.59 -6.97 -16.26
N ILE A 42 10.50 -7.95 -16.30
CA ILE A 42 11.29 -8.29 -15.13
C ILE A 42 12.51 -7.40 -15.13
N VAL A 43 12.57 -6.47 -14.19
CA VAL A 43 13.64 -5.49 -14.14
C VAL A 43 14.73 -5.82 -13.13
N LYS A 44 14.39 -6.64 -12.12
CA LYS A 44 15.33 -7.15 -11.14
C LYS A 44 14.86 -8.52 -10.68
N SER A 45 15.69 -9.21 -9.92
CA SER A 45 15.32 -10.53 -9.39
C SER A 45 14.09 -10.51 -8.49
N ASN A 46 13.74 -9.34 -7.97
CA ASN A 46 12.60 -9.19 -7.05
C ASN A 46 11.66 -8.07 -7.46
N GLU A 47 11.74 -7.65 -8.71
CA GLU A 47 10.98 -6.47 -9.12
C GLU A 47 10.48 -6.61 -10.54
N ILE A 48 9.22 -6.26 -10.76
CA ILE A 48 8.64 -6.22 -12.09
C ILE A 48 8.09 -4.82 -12.36
N ALA A 49 8.05 -4.45 -13.64
CA ALA A 49 7.46 -3.19 -14.08
C ALA A 49 6.40 -3.49 -15.12
N ILE A 50 5.29 -2.78 -15.03
CA ILE A 50 4.16 -2.95 -15.93
C ILE A 50 3.89 -1.61 -16.62
N PRO A 51 4.05 -1.55 -17.96
CA PRO A 51 3.75 -0.30 -18.67
C PRO A 51 2.27 0.01 -18.60
N VAL A 52 1.94 1.25 -18.31
CA VAL A 52 0.55 1.70 -18.26
C VAL A 52 0.44 3.05 -18.95
N VAL A 53 -0.74 3.35 -19.46
CA VAL A 53 -1.00 4.63 -20.10
C VAL A 53 -2.06 5.35 -19.29
N GLY A 54 -1.73 6.56 -18.86
CA GLY A 54 -2.66 7.38 -18.09
C GLY A 54 -3.77 7.96 -18.95
N CYS A 55 -4.74 8.57 -18.30
CA CYS A 55 -5.90 9.13 -18.99
C CYS A 55 -5.54 10.27 -19.95
N GLU A 56 -4.38 10.88 -19.77
CA GLU A 56 -3.92 11.94 -20.66
C GLU A 56 -2.95 11.42 -21.72
N GLY A 57 -2.78 10.10 -21.84
CA GLY A 57 -1.94 9.50 -22.85
C GLY A 57 -0.48 9.38 -22.48
N ASN A 58 -0.11 9.77 -21.27
CA ASN A 58 1.27 9.65 -20.83
C ASN A 58 1.60 8.21 -20.48
N GLU A 59 2.78 7.76 -20.90
CA GLU A 59 3.24 6.42 -20.55
C GLU A 59 3.91 6.47 -19.18
N ASP A 60 3.53 5.51 -18.36
CA ASP A 60 4.08 5.34 -17.02
C ASP A 60 4.31 3.87 -16.73
N PHE A 61 4.86 3.57 -15.59
CA PHE A 61 5.08 2.20 -15.17
C PHE A 61 4.59 2.01 -13.75
N ILE A 62 3.93 0.88 -13.53
CA ILE A 62 3.67 0.42 -12.16
C ILE A 62 4.80 -0.52 -11.82
N VAL A 63 5.43 -0.29 -10.67
CA VAL A 63 6.54 -1.12 -10.22
C VAL A 63 6.09 -1.93 -9.01
N ILE A 64 6.30 -3.23 -9.05
CA ILE A 64 6.00 -4.12 -7.95
C ILE A 64 7.30 -4.74 -7.46
N ASN A 65 7.59 -4.51 -6.18
CA ASN A 65 8.78 -5.04 -5.54
C ASN A 65 8.39 -6.16 -4.59
N PHE A 66 8.98 -7.34 -4.78
CA PHE A 66 8.70 -8.51 -3.95
C PHE A 66 9.75 -8.60 -2.86
N LYS A 67 9.29 -8.54 -1.62
CA LYS A 67 10.19 -8.55 -0.48
C LYS A 67 9.65 -9.49 0.60
N VAL A 68 10.52 -10.34 1.07
CA VAL A 68 10.23 -11.17 2.24
C VAL A 68 11.02 -10.54 3.39
N PRO A 69 10.35 -9.89 4.35
CA PRO A 69 11.05 -9.21 5.43
C PRO A 69 11.90 -10.18 6.24
N THR A 70 13.05 -9.72 6.67
CA THR A 70 13.97 -10.54 7.44
C THR A 70 13.52 -10.76 8.88
N GLY A 71 12.50 -10.02 9.30
CA GLY A 71 12.00 -10.14 10.65
C GLY A 71 12.82 -9.33 11.64
N ALA A 72 12.98 -9.88 12.82
CA ALA A 72 13.67 -9.16 13.88
C ALA A 72 15.09 -8.78 13.48
N ASN A 73 15.37 -7.50 13.57
CA ASN A 73 16.68 -6.97 13.31
C ASN A 73 17.14 -6.33 14.62
N LYS A 74 18.19 -6.88 15.21
CA LYS A 74 18.74 -6.37 16.49
C LYS A 74 17.70 -6.33 17.60
N GLY A 75 16.96 -7.41 17.75
CA GLY A 75 16.00 -7.52 18.84
C GLY A 75 14.62 -6.98 18.57
N THR A 76 14.37 -6.46 17.37
CA THR A 76 13.02 -6.05 17.01
C THR A 76 12.16 -7.29 16.77
N GLU A 77 10.85 -7.12 16.85
CA GLU A 77 9.93 -8.21 16.63
C GLU A 77 9.90 -8.62 15.15
N PRO A 78 9.58 -9.88 14.86
CA PRO A 78 9.40 -10.31 13.49
C PRO A 78 8.31 -9.50 12.79
N TYR A 79 8.41 -9.39 11.49
CA TYR A 79 7.40 -8.72 10.69
C TYR A 79 6.06 -9.43 10.83
N ASP A 80 5.04 -8.70 11.24
CA ASP A 80 3.68 -9.22 11.39
C ASP A 80 2.75 -8.46 10.45
N GLY A 81 2.51 -9.05 9.28
CA GLY A 81 1.64 -8.45 8.28
C GLY A 81 0.20 -8.30 8.72
N TYR A 82 -0.27 -9.22 9.57
CA TYR A 82 -1.64 -9.16 10.09
C TYR A 82 -1.85 -7.92 10.96
N ALA A 83 -0.91 -7.68 11.87
CA ALA A 83 -0.98 -6.52 12.75
C ALA A 83 -0.88 -5.22 11.94
N LEU A 84 0.02 -5.18 10.98
CA LEU A 84 0.19 -4.00 10.13
C LEU A 84 -1.05 -3.72 9.29
N ALA A 85 -1.70 -4.76 8.79
CA ALA A 85 -2.92 -4.60 8.02
C ALA A 85 -4.07 -4.05 8.88
N GLU A 86 -4.21 -4.55 10.11
CA GLU A 86 -5.21 -4.04 11.04
C GLU A 86 -4.95 -2.58 11.38
N ASP A 87 -3.68 -2.24 11.66
CA ASP A 87 -3.29 -0.88 11.96
C ASP A 87 -3.58 0.06 10.79
N TYR A 88 -3.32 -0.42 9.58
CA TYR A 88 -3.58 0.38 8.40
C TYR A 88 -5.06 0.73 8.26
N VAL A 89 -5.94 -0.26 8.42
CA VAL A 89 -7.39 -0.05 8.33
C VAL A 89 -7.88 0.88 9.45
N HIS A 90 -7.37 0.67 10.66
CA HIS A 90 -7.73 1.51 11.79
C HIS A 90 -7.28 2.96 11.58
N ASN A 91 -6.05 3.15 11.13
CA ASN A 91 -5.52 4.48 10.88
C ASN A 91 -6.25 5.19 9.75
N LEU A 92 -6.67 4.44 8.74
CA LEU A 92 -7.44 4.99 7.63
C LEU A 92 -8.81 5.48 8.12
N ALA A 93 -9.49 4.69 8.94
CA ALA A 93 -10.77 5.07 9.51
C ALA A 93 -10.64 6.31 10.41
N GLU A 94 -9.58 6.37 11.21
CA GLU A 94 -9.29 7.53 12.04
C GLU A 94 -9.05 8.78 11.21
N LYS A 95 -8.29 8.64 10.13
CA LYS A 95 -7.99 9.73 9.23
C LYS A 95 -9.25 10.28 8.58
N GLU A 96 -10.13 9.40 8.13
CA GLU A 96 -11.42 9.81 7.55
C GLU A 96 -12.28 10.53 8.56
N ARG A 97 -12.37 10.02 9.79
CA ARG A 97 -13.14 10.62 10.86
C ARG A 97 -12.64 12.02 11.18
N LYS A 98 -11.32 12.18 11.25
CA LYS A 98 -10.72 13.49 11.51
C LYS A 98 -10.96 14.46 10.36
N ALA A 99 -10.89 13.97 9.12
CA ALA A 99 -11.14 14.80 7.95
C ALA A 99 -12.59 15.28 7.92
N GLN A 100 -13.53 14.39 8.24
CA GLN A 100 -14.95 14.77 8.31
C GLN A 100 -15.21 15.78 9.40
N ALA A 101 -14.64 15.58 10.59
CA ALA A 101 -14.80 16.51 11.69
C ALA A 101 -14.26 17.89 11.34
N LYS A 102 -13.13 17.91 10.65
CA LYS A 102 -12.51 19.15 10.20
C LYS A 102 -13.36 19.87 9.17
N ALA A 103 -13.93 19.11 8.23
CA ALA A 103 -14.81 19.67 7.21
C ALA A 103 -16.09 20.23 7.82
N GLU A 104 -16.68 19.54 8.78
CA GLU A 104 -17.87 20.00 9.48
C GLU A 104 -17.61 21.28 10.27
N GLU A 105 -16.46 21.34 10.95
CA GLU A 105 -16.08 22.53 11.70
C GLU A 105 -15.88 23.71 10.78
N LYS A 106 -15.24 23.48 9.65
CA LYS A 106 -15.03 24.53 8.65
C LYS A 106 -16.36 25.03 8.10
N ALA A 107 -17.28 24.12 7.80
CA ALA A 107 -18.60 24.49 7.31
C ALA A 107 -19.38 25.31 8.34
N ARG A 108 -19.31 24.91 9.62
CA ARG A 108 -19.97 25.67 10.68
C ARG A 108 -19.39 27.06 10.83
N LYS A 109 -18.08 27.17 10.70
CA LYS A 109 -17.41 28.47 10.78
C LYS A 109 -17.83 29.39 9.64
N ILE A 110 -17.88 28.86 8.43
CA ILE A 110 -18.33 29.62 7.27
C ILE A 110 -19.77 30.09 7.46
N ALA A 111 -20.65 29.22 7.95
CA ALA A 111 -22.03 29.56 8.20
C ALA A 111 -22.16 30.68 9.24
N ARG A 112 -21.39 30.62 10.33
CA ARG A 112 -21.39 31.67 11.36
C ARG A 112 -20.91 32.99 10.82
N ASP A 113 -19.85 32.97 10.03
CA ASP A 113 -19.30 34.18 9.45
C ASP A 113 -20.31 34.85 8.49
N ALA A 114 -21.00 34.02 7.71
CA ALA A 114 -22.03 34.51 6.80
C ALA A 114 -23.18 35.15 7.57
N GLU A 115 -23.58 34.55 8.67
CA GLU A 115 -24.64 35.09 9.51
C GLU A 115 -24.24 36.39 10.17
N ILE A 116 -23.01 36.49 10.63
CA ILE A 116 -22.49 37.72 11.22
C ILE A 116 -22.48 38.87 10.18
N ARG A 117 -22.05 38.56 8.96
CA ARG A 117 -22.07 39.56 7.87
C ARG A 117 -23.48 40.04 7.58
N LYS A 118 -24.42 39.12 7.57
CA LYS A 118 -25.82 39.47 7.34
C LYS A 118 -26.35 40.39 8.42
N LYS A 119 -26.07 40.15 9.67
CA LYS A 119 -26.47 40.97 10.79
C LYS A 119 -25.85 42.38 10.72
N LYS A 120 -24.58 42.44 10.34
CA LYS A 120 -23.89 43.73 10.17
C LYS A 120 -24.52 44.56 9.05
N ALA A 121 -24.87 43.91 7.95
CA ALA A 121 -25.52 44.60 6.84
C ALA A 121 -26.88 45.14 7.26
N GLU A 122 -27.65 44.40 8.02
CA GLU A 122 -28.96 44.85 8.54
C GLU A 122 -28.81 46.06 9.45
N ILE A 123 -27.78 46.08 10.30
CA ILE A 123 -27.52 47.22 11.18
C ILE A 123 -27.14 48.44 10.37
N HIS A 124 -26.35 48.30 9.32
CA HIS A 124 -25.94 49.40 8.49
C HIS A 124 -27.08 50.00 7.66
N ASP A 125 -28.07 49.19 7.31
CA ASP A 125 -29.20 49.63 6.53
C ASP A 125 -30.17 50.45 7.33
N LYS A 126 -30.01 50.50 8.63
CA LYS A 126 -30.82 51.34 9.49
C LYS A 126 -30.10 52.62 9.82
#